data_3698e4576524fa6c9459703843c47c8c
#
_entry.id   3698e4576524fa6c9459703843c47c8c
#
_cell.length_a   1.000
_cell.length_b   1.000
_cell.length_c   1.000
_cell.angle_alpha   90.00
_cell.angle_beta   90.00
_cell.angle_gamma   90.00
#
_symmetry.space_group_name_H-M   'P 1'
#
loop_
_entity.id
_entity.type
_entity.pdbx_description
1 polymer ?
#
loop_
_entity_poly.entity_id
_entity_poly.type
_entity_poly.pdbx_seq_one_letter_code
_entity_poly.pdbx_strand_id
1 'polypeptide(L)'
;MIGDHTGPSTISHQKAVDAELRGIVEAILAGKINTQADLESAKKEAASRLGLASLPSNADILGRAHSEEREQLGMLVRKPTRTLSGVAVIAAMTSPARCPHGICLPCPGGITSPSPQSYTGREPAAMRAAQNDYDPYRQVAARLAQLEEIGHGLDKSELIVMGGTFTS
;
A
#
# COMPACT_ATOMS: atom_id res chain seq x y z
N MET A 1 11.70 32.29 -2.75
CA MET A 1 12.95 31.58 -2.42
C MET A 1 12.68 30.79 -1.15
N ILE A 2 12.37 29.50 -1.28
CA ILE A 2 12.21 28.57 -0.14
C ILE A 2 13.49 27.77 -0.13
N GLY A 3 14.32 28.01 0.90
CA GLY A 3 15.65 27.38 1.02
C GLY A 3 15.52 25.90 1.38
N ASP A 4 16.20 25.11 0.61
CA ASP A 4 16.40 23.68 0.79
C ASP A 4 17.35 23.45 1.99
N HIS A 5 16.79 23.14 3.16
CA HIS A 5 17.54 22.86 4.38
C HIS A 5 17.76 21.33 4.58
N THR A 6 18.27 20.65 3.55
CA THR A 6 18.82 19.31 3.73
C THR A 6 20.31 19.43 4.11
N GLY A 7 20.59 19.63 5.40
CA GLY A 7 21.95 19.71 5.93
C GLY A 7 22.69 18.37 5.88
N PRO A 8 24.03 18.36 5.85
CA PRO A 8 24.88 17.16 5.74
C PRO A 8 24.65 16.12 6.85
N SER A 9 24.14 16.51 8.03
CA SER A 9 23.80 15.59 9.12
C SER A 9 22.61 14.69 8.81
N THR A 10 21.62 15.18 8.04
CA THR A 10 20.42 14.42 7.67
C THR A 10 20.76 13.32 6.66
N ILE A 11 21.65 13.59 5.72
CA ILE A 11 22.10 12.62 4.70
C ILE A 11 22.92 11.49 5.36
N SER A 12 23.75 11.81 6.34
CA SER A 12 24.55 10.82 7.07
C SER A 12 23.65 9.91 7.91
N HIS A 13 22.63 10.47 8.59
CA HIS A 13 21.66 9.70 9.36
C HIS A 13 20.82 8.77 8.47
N GLN A 14 20.33 9.26 7.33
CA GLN A 14 19.56 8.45 6.39
C GLN A 14 20.37 7.25 5.87
N LYS A 15 21.64 7.45 5.53
CA LYS A 15 22.53 6.35 5.12
C LYS A 15 22.73 5.31 6.23
N ALA A 16 22.82 5.74 7.48
CA ALA A 16 22.93 4.83 8.62
C ALA A 16 21.64 4.01 8.80
N VAL A 17 20.46 4.64 8.63
CA VAL A 17 19.17 3.95 8.64
C VAL A 17 19.10 2.92 7.53
N ASP A 18 19.45 3.31 6.29
CA ASP A 18 19.40 2.42 5.14
C ASP A 18 20.33 1.21 5.32
N ALA A 19 21.55 1.42 5.84
CA ALA A 19 22.49 0.34 6.11
C ALA A 19 21.98 -0.63 7.20
N GLU A 20 21.38 -0.12 8.26
CA GLU A 20 20.83 -0.93 9.35
C GLU A 20 19.64 -1.78 8.88
N LEU A 21 18.71 -1.17 8.10
CA LEU A 21 17.57 -1.89 7.56
C LEU A 21 18.00 -2.95 6.52
N ARG A 22 19.04 -2.65 5.74
CA ARG A 22 19.65 -3.61 4.83
C ARG A 22 20.26 -4.80 5.61
N GLY A 23 20.89 -4.54 6.75
CA GLY A 23 21.40 -5.59 7.64
C GLY A 23 20.31 -6.54 8.14
N ILE A 24 19.09 -6.06 8.38
CA ILE A 24 17.94 -6.91 8.73
C ILE A 24 17.56 -7.81 7.55
N VAL A 25 17.52 -7.27 6.33
CA VAL A 25 17.27 -8.07 5.10
C VAL A 25 18.28 -9.20 5.00
N GLU A 26 19.57 -8.90 5.13
CA GLU A 26 20.66 -9.88 5.05
C GLU A 26 20.57 -10.94 6.17
N ALA A 27 20.17 -10.54 7.38
CA ALA A 27 19.97 -11.48 8.47
C ALA A 27 18.80 -12.44 8.24
N ILE A 28 17.72 -11.98 7.59
CA ILE A 28 16.61 -12.86 7.16
C ILE A 28 17.09 -13.84 6.10
N LEU A 29 17.76 -13.36 5.06
CA LEU A 29 18.29 -14.20 3.96
C LEU A 29 19.32 -15.23 4.46
N ALA A 30 20.12 -14.86 5.45
CA ALA A 30 21.09 -15.76 6.09
C ALA A 30 20.44 -16.74 7.09
N GLY A 31 19.12 -16.72 7.28
CA GLY A 31 18.41 -17.58 8.23
C GLY A 31 18.72 -17.29 9.71
N LYS A 32 19.19 -16.11 10.04
CA LYS A 32 19.40 -15.66 11.44
C LYS A 32 18.12 -15.13 12.07
N ILE A 33 17.21 -14.59 11.26
CA ILE A 33 15.88 -14.13 11.64
C ILE A 33 14.88 -15.05 10.96
N ASN A 34 14.25 -15.95 11.73
CA ASN A 34 13.36 -16.98 11.21
C ASN A 34 11.93 -16.86 11.72
N THR A 35 11.71 -16.09 12.79
CA THR A 35 10.39 -15.90 13.40
C THR A 35 10.00 -14.43 13.43
N GLN A 36 8.71 -14.17 13.57
CA GLN A 36 8.22 -12.79 13.77
C GLN A 36 8.77 -12.17 15.07
N ALA A 37 9.02 -12.98 16.10
CA ALA A 37 9.60 -12.51 17.35
C ALA A 37 11.05 -12.02 17.14
N ASP A 38 11.86 -12.77 16.36
CA ASP A 38 13.23 -12.36 16.01
C ASP A 38 13.23 -11.07 15.21
N LEU A 39 12.30 -10.95 14.23
CA LEU A 39 12.14 -9.74 13.43
C LEU A 39 11.79 -8.51 14.29
N GLU A 40 10.82 -8.66 15.20
CA GLU A 40 10.45 -7.56 16.10
C GLU A 40 11.58 -7.17 17.07
N SER A 41 12.39 -8.13 17.51
CA SER A 41 13.60 -7.86 18.30
C SER A 41 14.63 -7.08 17.49
N ALA A 42 14.91 -7.50 16.27
CA ALA A 42 15.85 -6.81 15.37
C ALA A 42 15.40 -5.39 15.06
N LYS A 43 14.10 -5.15 14.84
CA LYS A 43 13.54 -3.81 14.64
C LYS A 43 13.72 -2.91 15.86
N LYS A 44 13.49 -3.45 17.08
CA LYS A 44 13.68 -2.71 18.33
C LYS A 44 15.14 -2.32 18.53
N GLU A 45 16.06 -3.23 18.26
CA GLU A 45 17.50 -2.97 18.34
C GLU A 45 17.93 -1.90 17.32
N ALA A 46 17.47 -1.99 16.07
CA ALA A 46 17.75 -1.00 15.05
C ALA A 46 17.20 0.38 15.44
N ALA A 47 15.95 0.46 15.91
CA ALA A 47 15.35 1.71 16.37
C ALA A 47 16.12 2.32 17.54
N SER A 48 16.55 1.50 18.50
CA SER A 48 17.35 1.94 19.66
C SER A 48 18.72 2.46 19.24
N ARG A 49 19.44 1.74 18.37
CA ARG A 49 20.77 2.16 17.88
C ARG A 49 20.73 3.46 17.10
N LEU A 50 19.68 3.67 16.32
CA LEU A 50 19.53 4.83 15.45
C LEU A 50 18.76 5.99 16.11
N GLY A 51 18.25 5.81 17.31
CA GLY A 51 17.43 6.82 18.00
C GLY A 51 16.14 7.17 17.27
N LEU A 52 15.49 6.19 16.61
CA LEU A 52 14.28 6.42 15.85
C LEU A 52 13.08 6.64 16.77
N ALA A 53 12.21 7.58 16.40
CA ALA A 53 10.98 7.87 17.15
C ALA A 53 9.92 6.75 17.05
N SER A 54 10.03 5.87 16.04
CA SER A 54 9.14 4.73 15.84
C SER A 54 9.90 3.52 15.30
N LEU A 55 9.32 2.32 15.47
CA LEU A 55 9.88 1.10 14.89
C LEU A 55 9.78 1.15 13.36
N PRO A 56 10.81 0.70 12.63
CA PRO A 56 10.74 0.58 11.18
C PRO A 56 9.65 -0.40 10.77
N SER A 57 8.90 -0.05 9.74
CA SER A 57 7.86 -0.91 9.19
C SER A 57 8.48 -2.06 8.37
N ASN A 58 7.69 -3.10 8.11
CA ASN A 58 8.11 -4.15 7.18
C ASN A 58 8.34 -3.60 5.76
N ALA A 59 7.57 -2.59 5.35
CA ALA A 59 7.74 -1.92 4.07
C ALA A 59 9.08 -1.17 3.97
N ASP A 60 9.49 -0.49 5.06
CA ASP A 60 10.79 0.19 5.11
C ASP A 60 11.95 -0.79 4.92
N ILE A 61 11.89 -1.96 5.56
CA ILE A 61 12.89 -3.02 5.45
C ILE A 61 12.86 -3.61 4.03
N LEU A 62 11.68 -3.92 3.52
CA LEU A 62 11.48 -4.50 2.19
C LEU A 62 11.94 -3.55 1.07
N GLY A 63 11.81 -2.25 1.28
CA GLY A 63 12.33 -1.22 0.37
C GLY A 63 13.85 -1.19 0.24
N ARG A 64 14.61 -1.89 1.12
CA ARG A 64 16.07 -2.05 1.05
C ARG A 64 16.49 -3.41 0.49
N ALA A 65 15.53 -4.25 0.12
CA ALA A 65 15.78 -5.51 -0.57
C ALA A 65 15.92 -5.31 -2.09
N HIS A 66 16.79 -6.07 -2.71
CA HIS A 66 16.85 -6.16 -4.17
C HIS A 66 15.65 -6.96 -4.71
N SER A 67 15.28 -6.73 -5.96
CA SER A 67 14.13 -7.39 -6.58
C SER A 67 14.17 -8.93 -6.49
N GLU A 68 15.35 -9.50 -6.68
CA GLU A 68 15.60 -10.94 -6.66
C GLU A 68 15.48 -11.56 -5.25
N GLU A 69 15.64 -10.76 -4.21
CA GLU A 69 15.57 -11.20 -2.81
C GLU A 69 14.13 -11.21 -2.27
N ARG A 70 13.23 -10.45 -2.89
CA ARG A 70 11.86 -10.23 -2.38
C ARG A 70 11.06 -11.52 -2.20
N GLU A 71 11.25 -12.51 -3.07
CA GLU A 71 10.58 -13.81 -2.96
C GLU A 71 10.94 -14.56 -1.67
N GLN A 72 12.18 -14.39 -1.17
CA GLN A 72 12.66 -15.03 0.04
C GLN A 72 12.25 -14.26 1.31
N LEU A 73 11.73 -13.05 1.18
CA LEU A 73 11.34 -12.16 2.28
C LEU A 73 9.85 -12.22 2.62
N GLY A 74 9.21 -13.36 2.38
CA GLY A 74 7.77 -13.56 2.60
C GLY A 74 7.29 -13.18 4.02
N MET A 75 8.16 -13.28 5.04
CA MET A 75 7.84 -12.88 6.41
C MET A 75 7.61 -11.35 6.57
N LEU A 76 8.11 -10.53 5.65
CA LEU A 76 7.90 -9.08 5.63
C LEU A 76 6.60 -8.68 4.94
N VAL A 77 6.01 -9.57 4.12
CA VAL A 77 4.78 -9.28 3.37
C VAL A 77 3.60 -9.08 4.32
N ARG A 78 2.93 -7.93 4.21
CA ARG A 78 1.76 -7.63 5.03
C ARG A 78 0.51 -8.29 4.45
N LYS A 79 -0.16 -9.14 5.24
CA LYS A 79 -1.38 -9.85 4.84
C LYS A 79 -1.16 -10.72 3.57
N PRO A 80 -0.25 -11.70 3.59
CA PRO A 80 0.12 -12.49 2.42
C PRO A 80 -1.07 -13.21 1.77
N THR A 81 -2.16 -13.45 2.51
CA THR A 81 -3.39 -14.08 2.00
C THR A 81 -4.08 -13.28 0.88
N ARG A 82 -3.77 -11.99 0.71
CA ARG A 82 -4.40 -11.15 -0.33
C ARG A 82 -4.03 -11.54 -1.75
N THR A 83 -2.82 -12.06 -1.94
CA THR A 83 -2.30 -12.49 -3.24
C THR A 83 -1.89 -13.97 -3.24
N LEU A 84 -2.45 -14.76 -2.31
CA LEU A 84 -2.16 -16.19 -2.19
C LEU A 84 -2.52 -16.97 -3.48
N SER A 85 -3.50 -16.47 -4.24
CA SER A 85 -3.86 -17.00 -5.57
C SER A 85 -2.85 -16.66 -6.67
N GLY A 86 -1.82 -15.87 -6.37
CA GLY A 86 -0.91 -15.30 -7.37
C GLY A 86 -1.50 -14.15 -8.18
N VAL A 87 -2.68 -13.64 -7.81
CA VAL A 87 -3.36 -12.55 -8.51
C VAL A 87 -3.62 -11.38 -7.55
N ALA A 88 -3.17 -10.19 -7.92
CA ALA A 88 -3.47 -8.95 -7.21
C ALA A 88 -4.81 -8.39 -7.70
N VAL A 89 -5.81 -8.37 -6.83
CA VAL A 89 -7.14 -7.83 -7.17
C VAL A 89 -7.19 -6.32 -6.87
N ILE A 90 -7.54 -5.54 -7.89
CA ILE A 90 -7.62 -4.08 -7.85
C ILE A 90 -9.04 -3.65 -8.22
N ALA A 91 -9.69 -2.93 -7.32
CA ALA A 91 -11.00 -2.36 -7.59
C ALA A 91 -10.86 -0.86 -7.93
N ALA A 92 -11.39 -0.46 -9.07
CA ALA A 92 -11.56 0.93 -9.47
C ALA A 92 -13.06 1.26 -9.53
N MET A 93 -13.46 2.37 -8.93
CA MET A 93 -14.85 2.80 -8.84
C MET A 93 -15.10 3.95 -9.81
N THR A 94 -16.23 3.88 -10.52
CA THR A 94 -16.68 4.96 -11.41
C THR A 94 -17.06 6.21 -10.63
N SER A 95 -17.05 7.36 -11.29
CA SER A 95 -17.53 8.61 -10.72
C SER A 95 -19.03 8.55 -10.38
N PRO A 96 -19.49 9.34 -9.39
CA PRO A 96 -20.93 9.54 -9.18
C PRO A 96 -21.61 10.08 -10.43
N ALA A 97 -22.62 9.36 -10.92
CA ALA A 97 -23.38 9.73 -12.11
C ALA A 97 -24.87 9.46 -11.91
N ARG A 98 -25.72 10.09 -12.73
CA ARG A 98 -27.16 9.82 -12.71
C ARG A 98 -27.44 8.49 -13.41
N CYS A 99 -28.30 7.66 -12.79
CA CYS A 99 -28.86 6.52 -13.52
C CYS A 99 -29.90 6.96 -14.53
N PRO A 100 -29.91 6.38 -15.74
CA PRO A 100 -30.92 6.68 -16.76
C PRO A 100 -32.35 6.40 -16.32
N HIS A 101 -32.56 5.43 -15.45
CA HIS A 101 -33.88 5.04 -14.93
C HIS A 101 -34.32 5.82 -13.67
N GLY A 102 -33.52 6.81 -13.22
CA GLY A 102 -33.82 7.60 -12.04
C GLY A 102 -33.26 7.04 -10.74
N ILE A 103 -33.91 7.37 -9.63
CA ILE A 103 -33.48 6.96 -8.28
C ILE A 103 -34.34 5.81 -7.82
N CYS A 104 -33.69 4.68 -7.51
CA CYS A 104 -34.34 3.54 -6.89
C CYS A 104 -34.52 3.78 -5.38
N LEU A 105 -35.65 3.33 -4.81
CA LEU A 105 -35.95 3.49 -3.38
C LEU A 105 -34.86 2.98 -2.44
N PRO A 106 -34.20 1.81 -2.69
CA PRO A 106 -33.16 1.30 -1.83
C PRO A 106 -31.77 1.88 -2.12
N CYS A 107 -31.62 2.80 -3.08
CA CYS A 107 -30.31 3.32 -3.48
C CYS A 107 -29.80 4.36 -2.48
N PRO A 108 -28.70 4.11 -1.76
CA PRO A 108 -28.17 5.02 -0.73
C PRO A 108 -27.34 6.16 -1.32
N GLY A 109 -26.86 6.02 -2.54
CA GLY A 109 -25.95 6.95 -3.21
C GLY A 109 -26.54 7.61 -4.44
N GLY A 110 -25.73 8.42 -5.13
CA GLY A 110 -26.10 9.12 -6.36
C GLY A 110 -25.62 10.56 -6.36
N ILE A 111 -26.15 11.40 -7.23
CA ILE A 111 -25.71 12.81 -7.39
C ILE A 111 -25.95 13.65 -6.13
N THR A 112 -26.89 13.30 -5.31
CA THR A 112 -27.14 13.95 -4.02
C THR A 112 -26.18 13.50 -2.92
N SER A 113 -25.39 12.46 -3.18
CA SER A 113 -24.35 11.90 -2.32
C SER A 113 -23.03 11.86 -3.12
N PRO A 114 -21.87 12.18 -2.51
CA PRO A 114 -20.58 12.16 -3.21
C PRO A 114 -20.07 10.71 -3.43
N SER A 115 -20.95 9.78 -3.80
CA SER A 115 -20.63 8.40 -4.09
C SER A 115 -21.44 7.88 -5.30
N PRO A 116 -20.93 6.90 -6.03
CA PRO A 116 -21.67 6.25 -7.09
C PRO A 116 -22.98 5.66 -6.58
N GLN A 117 -23.97 5.53 -7.45
CA GLN A 117 -25.24 4.90 -7.08
C GLN A 117 -25.02 3.47 -6.61
N SER A 118 -25.86 3.02 -5.69
CA SER A 118 -25.77 1.76 -4.94
C SER A 118 -24.66 1.68 -3.91
N TYR A 119 -23.87 2.75 -3.71
CA TYR A 119 -22.82 2.83 -2.70
C TYR A 119 -23.07 3.98 -1.72
N THR A 120 -22.65 3.80 -0.47
CA THR A 120 -22.82 4.80 0.60
C THR A 120 -21.66 5.79 0.69
N GLY A 121 -20.53 5.51 0.00
CA GLY A 121 -19.28 6.23 0.13
C GLY A 121 -18.41 5.76 1.30
N ARG A 122 -18.90 4.84 2.14
CA ARG A 122 -18.18 4.29 3.31
C ARG A 122 -17.47 2.97 3.02
N GLU A 123 -17.73 2.37 1.89
CA GLU A 123 -17.06 1.15 1.44
C GLU A 123 -15.57 1.45 1.17
N PRO A 124 -14.65 0.51 1.47
CA PRO A 124 -13.22 0.73 1.27
C PRO A 124 -12.84 1.12 -0.16
N ALA A 125 -13.56 0.61 -1.15
CA ALA A 125 -13.35 0.99 -2.56
C ALA A 125 -13.82 2.43 -2.83
N ALA A 126 -15.00 2.82 -2.32
CA ALA A 126 -15.54 4.17 -2.46
C ALA A 126 -14.67 5.22 -1.79
N MET A 127 -14.17 4.94 -0.57
CA MET A 127 -13.26 5.84 0.14
C MET A 127 -11.94 6.04 -0.63
N ARG A 128 -11.36 4.97 -1.21
CA ARG A 128 -10.16 5.11 -2.05
C ARG A 128 -10.44 5.87 -3.34
N ALA A 129 -11.60 5.66 -3.94
CA ALA A 129 -12.00 6.39 -5.13
C ALA A 129 -12.12 7.90 -4.85
N ALA A 130 -12.77 8.27 -3.75
CA ALA A 130 -12.88 9.66 -3.32
C ALA A 130 -11.49 10.31 -3.05
N GLN A 131 -10.55 9.56 -2.45
CA GLN A 131 -9.16 10.03 -2.25
C GLN A 131 -8.41 10.26 -3.57
N ASN A 132 -8.86 9.68 -4.67
CA ASN A 132 -8.28 9.79 -6.00
C ASN A 132 -9.20 10.55 -6.98
N ASP A 133 -10.12 11.38 -6.48
CA ASP A 133 -11.05 12.18 -7.28
C ASP A 133 -11.89 11.35 -8.26
N TYR A 134 -12.13 10.07 -7.96
CA TYR A 134 -12.75 9.09 -8.84
C TYR A 134 -12.04 8.89 -10.19
N ASP A 135 -10.81 9.38 -10.34
CA ASP A 135 -10.00 9.14 -11.53
C ASP A 135 -9.56 7.66 -11.55
N PRO A 136 -9.93 6.88 -12.59
CA PRO A 136 -9.66 5.44 -12.62
C PRO A 136 -8.16 5.13 -12.72
N TYR A 137 -7.39 5.94 -13.42
CA TYR A 137 -5.94 5.76 -13.53
C TYR A 137 -5.28 5.96 -12.17
N ARG A 138 -5.61 7.05 -11.47
CA ARG A 138 -5.06 7.34 -10.14
C ARG A 138 -5.42 6.25 -9.12
N GLN A 139 -6.67 5.74 -9.14
CA GLN A 139 -7.10 4.66 -8.26
C GLN A 139 -6.26 3.40 -8.46
N VAL A 140 -6.05 3.00 -9.72
CA VAL A 140 -5.27 1.81 -10.06
C VAL A 140 -3.79 2.02 -9.72
N ALA A 141 -3.19 3.14 -10.14
CA ALA A 141 -1.78 3.44 -9.90
C ALA A 141 -1.47 3.49 -8.39
N ALA A 142 -2.28 4.22 -7.60
CA ALA A 142 -2.11 4.30 -6.15
C ALA A 142 -2.26 2.93 -5.48
N ARG A 143 -3.15 2.07 -5.99
CA ARG A 143 -3.35 0.74 -5.43
C ARG A 143 -2.22 -0.22 -5.77
N LEU A 144 -1.69 -0.17 -6.99
CA LEU A 144 -0.51 -0.94 -7.39
C LEU A 144 0.69 -0.54 -6.54
N ALA A 145 1.00 0.75 -6.45
CA ALA A 145 2.10 1.25 -5.63
C ALA A 145 1.98 0.80 -4.15
N GLN A 146 0.78 0.89 -3.58
CA GLN A 146 0.54 0.43 -2.21
C GLN A 146 0.76 -1.08 -2.03
N LEU A 147 0.34 -1.90 -2.99
CA LEU A 147 0.52 -3.35 -2.91
C LEU A 147 2.00 -3.71 -3.03
N GLU A 148 2.72 -3.06 -3.95
CA GLU A 148 4.15 -3.25 -4.12
C GLU A 148 4.94 -2.85 -2.87
N GLU A 149 4.62 -1.70 -2.28
CA GLU A 149 5.24 -1.20 -1.04
C GLU A 149 5.13 -2.22 0.12
N ILE A 150 3.98 -2.88 0.25
CA ILE A 150 3.74 -3.89 1.30
C ILE A 150 4.16 -5.31 0.90
N GLY A 151 4.85 -5.47 -0.25
CA GLY A 151 5.53 -6.69 -0.66
C GLY A 151 4.70 -7.67 -1.49
N HIS A 152 3.56 -7.27 -2.06
CA HIS A 152 2.80 -8.15 -2.95
C HIS A 152 3.38 -8.15 -4.37
N GLY A 153 3.46 -9.34 -4.98
CA GLY A 153 3.75 -9.48 -6.41
C GLY A 153 2.60 -8.92 -7.27
N LEU A 154 2.95 -8.23 -8.34
CA LEU A 154 2.00 -7.57 -9.24
C LEU A 154 2.05 -8.12 -10.68
N ASP A 155 2.79 -9.20 -10.90
CA ASP A 155 2.99 -9.82 -12.22
C ASP A 155 1.67 -10.21 -12.89
N LYS A 156 0.66 -10.53 -12.06
CA LYS A 156 -0.69 -10.82 -12.51
C LYS A 156 -1.69 -10.02 -11.67
N SER A 157 -2.42 -9.15 -12.34
CA SER A 157 -3.42 -8.30 -11.70
C SER A 157 -4.78 -8.45 -12.37
N GLU A 158 -5.84 -8.44 -11.56
CA GLU A 158 -7.23 -8.44 -11.99
C GLU A 158 -7.86 -7.10 -11.64
N LEU A 159 -8.42 -6.41 -12.64
CA LEU A 159 -9.13 -5.15 -12.45
C LEU A 159 -10.63 -5.40 -12.34
N ILE A 160 -11.21 -5.01 -11.21
CA ILE A 160 -12.66 -5.02 -10.99
C ILE A 160 -13.17 -3.59 -11.13
N VAL A 161 -13.98 -3.34 -12.14
CA VAL A 161 -14.68 -2.05 -12.30
C VAL A 161 -15.96 -2.08 -11.47
N MET A 162 -16.10 -1.11 -10.57
CA MET A 162 -17.23 -0.98 -9.66
C MET A 162 -17.97 0.34 -9.90
N GLY A 163 -19.29 0.33 -9.72
CA GLY A 163 -20.13 1.52 -9.87
C GLY A 163 -21.59 1.13 -10.09
N GLY A 164 -22.52 2.08 -9.93
CA GLY A 164 -23.96 1.80 -10.07
C GLY A 164 -24.35 1.50 -11.50
N THR A 165 -24.12 2.46 -12.41
CA THR A 165 -24.49 2.32 -13.82
C THR A 165 -23.26 2.58 -14.68
N PHE A 166 -22.50 1.51 -14.92
CA PHE A 166 -21.20 1.62 -15.61
C PHE A 166 -21.31 1.97 -17.09
N THR A 167 -22.40 1.57 -17.71
CA THR A 167 -22.62 1.70 -19.18
C THR A 167 -23.51 2.88 -19.57
N SER A 168 -23.85 3.78 -18.66
CA SER A 168 -24.72 4.93 -18.91
C SER A 168 -23.95 6.22 -19.15
#